data_18d40591de8f689154cfdd0988e3fb54
#
_entry.id   18d40591de8f689154cfdd0988e3fb54
#
_cell.length_a   1.000
_cell.length_b   1.000
_cell.length_c   1.000
_cell.angle_alpha   90.00
_cell.angle_beta   90.00
_cell.angle_gamma   90.00
#
_symmetry.space_group_name_H-M   'P 1'
#
loop_
_entity.id
_entity.type
_entity.pdbx_description
1 polymer ?
#
loop_
_entity_poly.entity_id
_entity_poly.type
_entity_poly.pdbx_seq_one_letter_code
_entity_poly.pdbx_strand_id
1 'polypeptide(L)'
;VRAELDEEECILLVTRPWTRNPGFYLSALLEIAFTDLPVAGVELVTLQQNLNAVPAMLEQARSNLTDVAADNAALAIRSLTQSDGVENGFPYREDPPPGVISWYKDLLTRADGQPELKPQIEAVITSLQSFHNWLVENRDSMDGLNGVGKEALNWFVHNALLIPYTSEEMLVLAQREFDRLWAFYALERHRNR
;
A
#
# COMPACT_ATOMS: atom_id res chain seq x y z
N VAL A 1 -8.28 -23.38 -6.35
CA VAL A 1 -7.17 -24.02 -5.60
C VAL A 1 -5.84 -23.88 -6.35
N ARG A 2 -5.68 -24.41 -7.61
CA ARG A 2 -4.38 -24.33 -8.31
C ARG A 2 -3.99 -22.88 -8.62
N ALA A 3 -4.89 -22.09 -9.21
CA ALA A 3 -4.64 -20.69 -9.52
C ALA A 3 -4.29 -19.86 -8.28
N GLU A 4 -4.90 -20.12 -7.13
CA GLU A 4 -4.57 -19.49 -5.86
C GLU A 4 -3.15 -19.85 -5.39
N LEU A 5 -2.74 -21.12 -5.58
CA LEU A 5 -1.37 -21.55 -5.27
C LEU A 5 -0.35 -20.91 -6.23
N ASP A 6 -0.69 -20.80 -7.51
CA ASP A 6 0.13 -20.12 -8.51
C ASP A 6 0.27 -18.62 -8.20
N GLU A 7 -0.80 -17.98 -7.67
CA GLU A 7 -0.76 -16.59 -7.18
C GLU A 7 0.19 -16.44 -5.98
N GLU A 8 0.06 -17.29 -4.97
CA GLU A 8 0.96 -17.29 -3.80
C GLU A 8 2.42 -17.56 -4.20
N GLU A 9 2.66 -18.48 -5.13
CA GLU A 9 4.00 -18.72 -5.67
C GLU A 9 4.56 -17.47 -6.34
N CYS A 10 3.75 -16.76 -7.13
CA CYS A 10 4.14 -15.50 -7.74
C CYS A 10 4.50 -14.42 -6.69
N ILE A 11 3.72 -14.31 -5.61
CA ILE A 11 4.01 -13.39 -4.50
C ILE A 11 5.34 -13.73 -3.85
N LEU A 12 5.59 -15.01 -3.56
CA LEU A 12 6.78 -15.46 -2.85
C LEU A 12 8.06 -15.38 -3.70
N LEU A 13 7.99 -15.70 -4.97
CA LEU A 13 9.19 -15.85 -5.82
C LEU A 13 9.44 -14.66 -6.73
N VAL A 14 8.41 -13.95 -7.15
CA VAL A 14 8.50 -12.89 -8.16
C VAL A 14 8.30 -11.50 -7.58
N THR A 15 7.11 -11.23 -7.00
CA THR A 15 6.81 -9.88 -6.52
C THR A 15 7.55 -9.53 -5.24
N ARG A 16 7.70 -10.48 -4.32
CA ARG A 16 8.41 -10.33 -3.04
C ARG A 16 8.20 -8.95 -2.39
N PRO A 17 6.94 -8.57 -2.07
CA PRO A 17 6.61 -7.22 -1.68
C PRO A 17 7.39 -6.73 -0.44
N TRP A 18 7.76 -7.64 0.45
CA TRP A 18 8.56 -7.33 1.64
C TRP A 18 9.98 -6.84 1.33
N THR A 19 10.55 -7.13 0.13
CA THR A 19 11.86 -6.63 -0.28
C THR A 19 11.79 -5.42 -1.20
N ARG A 20 10.63 -5.15 -1.80
CA ARG A 20 10.49 -4.19 -2.91
C ARG A 20 9.54 -3.03 -2.63
N ASN A 21 8.57 -3.22 -1.72
CA ASN A 21 7.52 -2.24 -1.51
C ASN A 21 7.41 -1.84 -0.03
N PRO A 22 7.88 -0.65 0.36
CA PRO A 22 7.71 -0.17 1.73
C PRO A 22 6.24 -0.07 2.16
N GLY A 23 5.31 0.16 1.22
CA GLY A 23 3.87 0.18 1.44
C GLY A 23 3.31 -1.15 1.97
N PHE A 24 3.98 -2.27 1.69
CA PHE A 24 3.62 -3.58 2.25
C PHE A 24 3.59 -3.57 3.78
N TYR A 25 4.58 -2.94 4.41
CA TYR A 25 4.64 -2.81 5.88
C TYR A 25 3.62 -1.81 6.40
N LEU A 26 3.32 -0.76 5.65
CA LEU A 26 2.35 0.25 6.05
C LEU A 26 0.91 -0.28 6.00
N SER A 27 0.58 -1.14 5.05
CA SER A 27 -0.75 -1.74 4.94
C SER A 27 -1.12 -2.57 6.18
N ALA A 28 -0.16 -3.26 6.78
CA ALA A 28 -0.36 -4.03 8.01
C ALA A 28 -0.71 -3.16 9.24
N LEU A 29 -0.47 -1.85 9.18
CA LEU A 29 -0.70 -0.92 10.28
C LEU A 29 -2.09 -0.28 10.25
N LEU A 30 -2.83 -0.41 9.15
CA LEU A 30 -4.12 0.28 8.98
C LEU A 30 -5.16 -0.21 9.99
N GLU A 31 -5.30 -1.52 10.13
CA GLU A 31 -6.27 -2.13 11.04
C GLU A 31 -6.07 -1.69 12.49
N ILE A 32 -4.80 -1.58 12.92
CA ILE A 32 -4.45 -1.10 14.26
C ILE A 32 -4.85 0.36 14.43
N ALA A 33 -4.56 1.22 13.45
CA ALA A 33 -4.84 2.67 13.52
C ALA A 33 -6.33 2.98 13.63
N PHE A 34 -7.18 2.15 13.00
CA PHE A 34 -8.63 2.32 12.98
C PHE A 34 -9.38 1.49 14.01
N THR A 35 -8.68 0.87 14.98
CA THR A 35 -9.33 0.16 16.08
C THR A 35 -10.27 1.10 16.86
N ASP A 36 -11.49 0.66 17.06
CA ASP A 36 -12.46 1.36 17.89
C ASP A 36 -12.11 1.21 19.38
N LEU A 37 -11.98 2.33 20.07
CA LEU A 37 -11.71 2.37 21.51
C LEU A 37 -12.96 2.81 22.29
N PRO A 38 -13.20 2.29 23.51
CA PRO A 38 -12.33 1.42 24.28
C PRO A 38 -12.46 -0.07 23.93
N VAL A 39 -11.35 -0.81 24.07
CA VAL A 39 -11.32 -2.27 23.95
C VAL A 39 -11.05 -2.92 25.30
N ALA A 40 -11.46 -4.20 25.49
CA ALA A 40 -11.30 -4.91 26.75
C ALA A 40 -10.96 -6.38 26.54
N GLY A 41 -10.49 -7.04 27.61
CA GLY A 41 -10.21 -8.47 27.61
C GLY A 41 -9.20 -8.89 26.57
N VAL A 42 -9.54 -9.85 25.72
CA VAL A 42 -8.65 -10.42 24.70
C VAL A 42 -8.27 -9.37 23.64
N GLU A 43 -9.23 -8.52 23.25
CA GLU A 43 -8.99 -7.46 22.26
C GLU A 43 -7.94 -6.46 22.74
N LEU A 44 -7.98 -6.05 24.01
CA LEU A 44 -6.98 -5.17 24.59
C LEU A 44 -5.59 -5.82 24.57
N VAL A 45 -5.48 -7.09 24.95
CA VAL A 45 -4.20 -7.81 24.93
C VAL A 45 -3.67 -7.92 23.51
N THR A 46 -4.52 -8.24 22.54
CA THR A 46 -4.15 -8.33 21.13
C THR A 46 -3.68 -6.98 20.59
N LEU A 47 -4.40 -5.90 20.88
CA LEU A 47 -4.03 -4.55 20.48
C LEU A 47 -2.66 -4.15 21.06
N GLN A 48 -2.42 -4.43 22.35
CA GLN A 48 -1.13 -4.18 22.99
C GLN A 48 0.01 -4.97 22.35
N GLN A 49 -0.21 -6.24 22.03
CA GLN A 49 0.78 -7.07 21.34
C GLN A 49 1.09 -6.51 19.95
N ASN A 50 0.07 -6.15 19.19
CA ASN A 50 0.22 -5.57 17.85
C ASN A 50 0.98 -4.24 17.91
N LEU A 51 0.60 -3.32 18.79
CA LEU A 51 1.30 -2.04 18.97
C LEU A 51 2.77 -2.25 19.34
N ASN A 52 3.06 -3.17 20.26
CA ASN A 52 4.43 -3.47 20.69
C ASN A 52 5.29 -4.10 19.57
N ALA A 53 4.68 -4.79 18.62
CA ALA A 53 5.39 -5.42 17.50
C ALA A 53 5.81 -4.42 16.40
N VAL A 54 5.10 -3.30 16.26
CA VAL A 54 5.32 -2.34 15.17
C VAL A 54 6.75 -1.79 15.12
N PRO A 55 7.39 -1.33 16.19
CA PRO A 55 8.74 -0.82 16.13
C PRO A 55 9.75 -1.85 15.59
N ALA A 56 9.68 -3.08 16.07
CA ALA A 56 10.55 -4.16 15.60
C ALA A 56 10.27 -4.53 14.14
N MET A 57 9.01 -4.53 13.71
CA MET A 57 8.61 -4.78 12.33
C MET A 57 9.17 -3.71 11.39
N LEU A 58 9.09 -2.42 11.75
CA LEU A 58 9.62 -1.33 10.93
C LEU A 58 11.16 -1.33 10.86
N GLU A 59 11.82 -1.75 11.94
CA GLU A 59 13.28 -1.93 11.90
C GLU A 59 13.66 -3.13 11.01
N GLN A 60 12.93 -4.23 11.09
CA GLN A 60 13.12 -5.38 10.19
C GLN A 60 12.83 -4.99 8.73
N ALA A 61 11.84 -4.12 8.50
CA ALA A 61 11.53 -3.60 7.16
C ALA A 61 12.74 -2.94 6.50
N ARG A 62 13.52 -2.14 7.23
CA ARG A 62 14.73 -1.49 6.71
C ARG A 62 15.77 -2.51 6.23
N SER A 63 15.90 -3.62 6.95
CA SER A 63 16.83 -4.68 6.58
C SER A 63 16.34 -5.52 5.40
N ASN A 64 15.01 -5.67 5.26
CA ASN A 64 14.41 -6.48 4.20
C ASN A 64 14.31 -5.72 2.87
N LEU A 65 14.11 -4.40 2.90
CA LEU A 65 13.90 -3.55 1.72
C LEU A 65 15.20 -3.35 0.94
N THR A 66 15.60 -4.38 0.18
CA THR A 66 16.87 -4.46 -0.54
C THR A 66 16.75 -4.24 -2.05
N ASP A 67 15.54 -4.23 -2.60
CA ASP A 67 15.26 -4.12 -4.05
C ASP A 67 14.09 -3.14 -4.28
N VAL A 68 14.19 -1.94 -3.67
CA VAL A 68 13.14 -0.93 -3.70
C VAL A 68 13.33 -0.01 -4.89
N ALA A 69 12.26 0.25 -5.63
CA ALA A 69 12.22 1.31 -6.63
C ALA A 69 11.97 2.68 -5.96
N ALA A 70 12.61 3.74 -6.45
CA ALA A 70 12.44 5.10 -5.94
C ALA A 70 10.98 5.57 -5.94
N ASP A 71 10.17 5.12 -6.92
CA ASP A 71 8.73 5.44 -6.99
C ASP A 71 7.94 4.77 -5.88
N ASN A 72 8.25 3.51 -5.54
CA ASN A 72 7.62 2.81 -4.43
C ASN A 72 7.97 3.47 -3.08
N ALA A 73 9.21 3.93 -2.92
CA ALA A 73 9.63 4.70 -1.77
C ALA A 73 8.89 6.04 -1.70
N ALA A 74 8.74 6.75 -2.82
CA ALA A 74 8.00 8.01 -2.90
C ALA A 74 6.53 7.85 -2.50
N LEU A 75 5.87 6.79 -2.95
CA LEU A 75 4.49 6.47 -2.57
C LEU A 75 4.38 6.19 -1.06
N ALA A 76 5.31 5.43 -0.49
CA ALA A 76 5.31 5.13 0.95
C ALA A 76 5.58 6.39 1.80
N ILE A 77 6.53 7.24 1.41
CA ILE A 77 6.80 8.54 2.04
C ILE A 77 5.52 9.39 2.05
N ARG A 78 4.84 9.44 0.92
CA ARG A 78 3.58 10.16 0.79
C ARG A 78 2.49 9.56 1.69
N SER A 79 2.29 8.25 1.67
CA SER A 79 1.27 7.56 2.47
C SER A 79 1.49 7.72 3.98
N LEU A 80 2.73 7.90 4.43
CA LEU A 80 3.04 8.19 5.84
C LEU A 80 2.56 9.56 6.30
N THR A 81 2.57 10.56 5.42
CA THR A 81 2.25 11.95 5.75
C THR A 81 0.87 12.39 5.28
N GLN A 82 0.39 11.86 4.15
CA GLN A 82 -0.90 12.24 3.56
C GLN A 82 -1.55 11.04 2.89
N SER A 83 -2.89 11.02 2.86
CA SER A 83 -3.68 10.06 2.09
C SER A 83 -4.01 10.65 0.72
N ASP A 84 -4.03 9.83 -0.32
CA ASP A 84 -4.31 10.29 -1.68
C ASP A 84 -5.79 10.62 -1.95
N GLY A 85 -6.67 10.23 -1.05
CA GLY A 85 -8.10 10.34 -1.30
C GLY A 85 -8.54 9.55 -2.55
N VAL A 86 -7.82 8.47 -2.87
CA VAL A 86 -8.03 7.60 -4.04
C VAL A 86 -9.46 7.06 -4.09
N GLU A 87 -10.11 6.90 -2.95
CA GLU A 87 -11.51 6.50 -2.84
C GLU A 87 -12.47 7.36 -3.67
N ASN A 88 -12.09 8.59 -3.98
CA ASN A 88 -12.89 9.53 -4.77
C ASN A 88 -12.36 9.73 -6.21
N GLY A 89 -11.40 8.94 -6.66
CA GLY A 89 -10.85 9.02 -8.02
C GLY A 89 -10.05 10.29 -8.33
N PHE A 90 -9.71 11.08 -7.33
CA PHE A 90 -8.90 12.30 -7.48
C PHE A 90 -7.54 12.12 -6.81
N PRO A 91 -6.47 11.83 -7.56
CA PRO A 91 -5.13 11.63 -7.01
C PRO A 91 -4.47 12.91 -6.49
N TYR A 92 -5.05 14.08 -6.81
CA TYR A 92 -4.49 15.38 -6.44
C TYR A 92 -5.54 16.24 -5.78
N ARG A 93 -5.40 16.47 -4.48
CA ARG A 93 -6.15 17.47 -3.72
C ARG A 93 -5.20 18.58 -3.30
N GLU A 94 -5.68 19.83 -3.32
CA GLU A 94 -4.94 20.97 -2.72
C GLU A 94 -4.70 20.74 -1.21
N ASP A 95 -5.65 20.08 -0.54
CA ASP A 95 -5.57 19.73 0.88
C ASP A 95 -5.80 18.20 1.02
N PRO A 96 -4.75 17.39 0.88
CA PRO A 96 -4.87 15.94 0.97
C PRO A 96 -5.20 15.50 2.39
N PRO A 97 -6.03 14.44 2.55
CA PRO A 97 -6.31 13.87 3.87
C PRO A 97 -5.02 13.43 4.58
N PRO A 98 -5.03 13.38 5.92
CA PRO A 98 -3.88 12.98 6.71
C PRO A 98 -3.47 11.52 6.45
N GLY A 99 -2.17 11.25 6.51
CA GLY A 99 -1.61 9.90 6.32
C GLY A 99 -1.45 9.11 7.63
N VAL A 100 -0.75 7.97 7.51
CA VAL A 100 -0.61 6.97 8.58
C VAL A 100 -0.13 7.55 9.91
N ILE A 101 0.87 8.44 9.90
CA ILE A 101 1.38 9.08 11.13
C ILE A 101 0.28 9.86 11.84
N SER A 102 -0.56 10.57 11.09
CA SER A 102 -1.66 11.34 11.67
C SER A 102 -2.77 10.45 12.21
N TRP A 103 -3.04 9.30 11.59
CA TRP A 103 -4.02 8.33 12.09
C TRP A 103 -3.61 7.75 13.45
N TYR A 104 -2.31 7.49 13.66
CA TYR A 104 -1.82 7.07 14.97
C TYR A 104 -1.84 8.20 16.02
N LYS A 105 -1.68 9.47 15.62
CA LYS A 105 -1.89 10.61 16.51
C LYS A 105 -3.38 10.75 16.91
N ASP A 106 -4.29 10.46 15.99
CA ASP A 106 -5.72 10.39 16.29
C ASP A 106 -6.02 9.21 17.24
N LEU A 107 -5.45 8.03 16.99
CA LEU A 107 -5.56 6.89 17.92
C LEU A 107 -5.05 7.24 19.32
N LEU A 108 -3.94 7.97 19.43
CA LEU A 108 -3.41 8.45 20.71
C LEU A 108 -4.41 9.37 21.44
N THR A 109 -5.10 10.23 20.71
CA THR A 109 -6.14 11.12 21.27
C THR A 109 -7.37 10.30 21.71
N ARG A 110 -7.80 9.33 20.88
CA ARG A 110 -8.92 8.45 21.24
C ARG A 110 -8.63 7.53 22.44
N ALA A 111 -7.36 7.29 22.71
CA ALA A 111 -6.89 6.49 23.87
C ALA A 111 -6.93 7.25 25.22
N ASP A 112 -7.54 8.44 25.32
CA ASP A 112 -7.66 9.17 26.60
C ASP A 112 -8.38 8.37 27.69
N GLY A 113 -9.35 7.54 27.30
CA GLY A 113 -10.05 6.62 28.19
C GLY A 113 -9.27 5.35 28.57
N GLN A 114 -8.12 5.08 27.93
CA GLN A 114 -7.28 3.90 28.12
C GLN A 114 -5.79 4.30 28.14
N PRO A 115 -5.35 5.01 29.20
CA PRO A 115 -4.02 5.60 29.26
C PRO A 115 -2.87 4.57 29.21
N GLU A 116 -3.15 3.33 29.51
CA GLU A 116 -2.19 2.20 29.40
C GLU A 116 -1.72 1.92 27.97
N LEU A 117 -2.48 2.35 26.92
CA LEU A 117 -2.11 2.20 25.53
C LEU A 117 -1.18 3.32 25.02
N LYS A 118 -1.21 4.49 25.67
CA LYS A 118 -0.50 5.69 25.18
C LYS A 118 0.99 5.49 24.96
N PRO A 119 1.78 4.91 25.88
CA PRO A 119 3.21 4.72 25.66
C PRO A 119 3.52 3.87 24.42
N GLN A 120 2.69 2.86 24.15
CA GLN A 120 2.84 1.98 23.00
C GLN A 120 2.51 2.72 21.69
N ILE A 121 1.43 3.49 21.67
CA ILE A 121 1.05 4.31 20.52
C ILE A 121 2.11 5.38 20.22
N GLU A 122 2.65 6.03 21.24
CA GLU A 122 3.75 7.01 21.11
C GLU A 122 5.02 6.36 20.52
N ALA A 123 5.35 5.14 20.97
CA ALA A 123 6.46 4.37 20.41
C ALA A 123 6.24 4.04 18.91
N VAL A 124 5.02 3.70 18.51
CA VAL A 124 4.65 3.49 17.10
C VAL A 124 4.82 4.79 16.29
N ILE A 125 4.30 5.92 16.78
CA ILE A 125 4.42 7.23 16.11
C ILE A 125 5.90 7.56 15.90
N THR A 126 6.74 7.37 16.91
CA THR A 126 8.18 7.61 16.83
C THR A 126 8.84 6.72 15.78
N SER A 127 8.48 5.44 15.74
CA SER A 127 9.01 4.48 14.78
C SER A 127 8.57 4.78 13.34
N LEU A 128 7.32 5.22 13.13
CA LEU A 128 6.81 5.67 11.85
C LEU A 128 7.55 6.92 11.34
N GLN A 129 7.79 7.89 12.20
CA GLN A 129 8.57 9.08 11.85
C GLN A 129 10.02 8.73 11.49
N SER A 130 10.63 7.83 12.25
CA SER A 130 11.97 7.33 11.97
C SER A 130 12.04 6.56 10.64
N PHE A 131 11.04 5.73 10.35
CA PHE A 131 10.95 5.01 9.09
C PHE A 131 10.73 5.96 7.90
N HIS A 132 9.88 6.97 8.07
CA HIS A 132 9.69 8.02 7.07
C HIS A 132 11.02 8.74 6.74
N ASN A 133 11.77 9.18 7.76
CA ASN A 133 13.04 9.87 7.57
C ASN A 133 14.06 8.98 6.85
N TRP A 134 14.13 7.70 7.23
CA TRP A 134 14.99 6.73 6.57
C TRP A 134 14.63 6.57 5.08
N LEU A 135 13.34 6.49 4.73
CA LEU A 135 12.91 6.42 3.33
C LEU A 135 13.31 7.68 2.56
N VAL A 136 13.12 8.87 3.16
CA VAL A 136 13.51 10.15 2.53
C VAL A 136 15.01 10.20 2.27
N GLU A 137 15.83 9.79 3.22
CA GLU A 137 17.29 9.81 3.12
C GLU A 137 17.84 8.82 2.10
N ASN A 138 17.17 7.68 1.92
CA ASN A 138 17.66 6.60 1.05
C ASN A 138 16.99 6.53 -0.32
N ARG A 139 15.88 7.23 -0.54
CA ARG A 139 15.07 7.16 -1.77
C ARG A 139 15.89 7.29 -3.05
N ASP A 140 16.80 8.26 -3.10
CA ASP A 140 17.56 8.56 -4.32
C ASP A 140 18.62 7.48 -4.66
N SER A 141 18.91 6.59 -3.73
CA SER A 141 19.77 5.42 -3.92
C SER A 141 19.00 4.12 -4.20
N MET A 142 17.65 4.17 -4.17
CA MET A 142 16.79 3.04 -4.44
C MET A 142 16.58 2.88 -5.94
N ASP A 143 17.26 1.92 -6.55
CA ASP A 143 17.29 1.67 -7.99
C ASP A 143 16.59 0.37 -8.42
N GLY A 144 15.81 -0.22 -7.54
CA GLY A 144 15.01 -1.42 -7.84
C GLY A 144 14.01 -1.19 -8.98
N LEU A 145 13.60 -2.27 -9.63
CA LEU A 145 12.64 -2.21 -10.72
C LEU A 145 11.20 -2.01 -10.22
N ASN A 146 10.45 -1.11 -10.86
CA ASN A 146 9.03 -0.86 -10.56
C ASN A 146 8.09 -2.00 -10.94
N GLY A 147 8.52 -2.92 -11.78
CA GLY A 147 7.70 -4.00 -12.31
C GLY A 147 8.34 -5.36 -12.18
N VAL A 148 7.57 -6.39 -12.45
CA VAL A 148 8.02 -7.80 -12.43
C VAL A 148 8.55 -8.27 -13.78
N GLY A 149 8.45 -7.44 -14.82
CA GLY A 149 8.80 -7.79 -16.18
C GLY A 149 7.68 -8.53 -16.92
N LYS A 150 7.80 -8.54 -18.26
CA LYS A 150 6.80 -9.05 -19.17
C LYS A 150 6.53 -10.54 -19.02
N GLU A 151 7.58 -11.33 -18.86
CA GLU A 151 7.46 -12.79 -18.76
C GLU A 151 6.71 -13.20 -17.49
N ALA A 152 7.05 -12.60 -16.35
CA ALA A 152 6.36 -12.85 -15.10
C ALA A 152 4.92 -12.35 -15.13
N LEU A 153 4.65 -11.20 -15.75
CA LEU A 153 3.30 -10.69 -15.96
C LEU A 153 2.46 -11.67 -16.81
N ASN A 154 2.98 -12.11 -17.94
CA ASN A 154 2.27 -13.06 -18.80
C ASN A 154 2.01 -14.40 -18.11
N TRP A 155 3.01 -14.89 -17.35
CA TRP A 155 2.83 -16.09 -16.54
C TRP A 155 1.70 -15.94 -15.53
N PHE A 156 1.70 -14.84 -14.77
CA PHE A 156 0.69 -14.53 -13.75
C PHE A 156 -0.71 -14.41 -14.36
N VAL A 157 -0.83 -13.65 -15.44
CA VAL A 157 -2.10 -13.44 -16.15
C VAL A 157 -2.68 -14.78 -16.62
N HIS A 158 -1.84 -15.68 -17.14
CA HIS A 158 -2.29 -16.96 -17.66
C HIS A 158 -2.58 -17.99 -16.56
N ASN A 159 -1.74 -18.12 -15.55
CA ASN A 159 -1.82 -19.19 -14.56
C ASN A 159 -2.63 -18.81 -13.31
N ALA A 160 -2.49 -17.59 -12.81
CA ALA A 160 -3.21 -17.11 -11.63
C ALA A 160 -4.56 -16.49 -11.99
N LEU A 161 -4.59 -15.56 -12.97
CA LEU A 161 -5.84 -14.92 -13.39
C LEU A 161 -6.64 -15.73 -14.39
N LEU A 162 -6.08 -16.81 -14.96
CA LEU A 162 -6.71 -17.69 -15.96
C LEU A 162 -7.18 -16.94 -17.21
N ILE A 163 -6.51 -15.86 -17.56
CA ILE A 163 -6.81 -15.06 -18.76
C ILE A 163 -6.01 -15.64 -19.93
N PRO A 164 -6.66 -16.03 -21.04
CA PRO A 164 -6.01 -16.72 -22.16
C PRO A 164 -5.25 -15.79 -23.11
N TYR A 165 -4.94 -14.57 -22.69
CA TYR A 165 -4.27 -13.56 -23.51
C TYR A 165 -2.92 -13.18 -22.92
N THR A 166 -1.96 -12.89 -23.82
CA THR A 166 -0.71 -12.23 -23.44
C THR A 166 -0.92 -10.75 -23.16
N SER A 167 0.05 -10.10 -22.52
CA SER A 167 0.01 -8.66 -22.28
C SER A 167 -0.11 -7.84 -23.57
N GLU A 168 0.49 -8.29 -24.67
CA GLU A 168 0.39 -7.64 -25.97
C GLU A 168 -1.01 -7.79 -26.58
N GLU A 169 -1.59 -8.97 -26.52
CA GLU A 169 -2.95 -9.20 -27.00
C GLU A 169 -3.96 -8.40 -26.18
N MET A 170 -3.79 -8.33 -24.84
CA MET A 170 -4.60 -7.48 -23.98
C MET A 170 -4.46 -5.99 -24.35
N LEU A 171 -3.25 -5.53 -24.67
CA LEU A 171 -3.03 -4.14 -25.09
C LEU A 171 -3.79 -3.82 -26.40
N VAL A 172 -3.77 -4.74 -27.37
CA VAL A 172 -4.53 -4.58 -28.62
C VAL A 172 -6.03 -4.54 -28.36
N LEU A 173 -6.54 -5.43 -27.50
CA LEU A 173 -7.95 -5.43 -27.12
C LEU A 173 -8.34 -4.14 -26.38
N ALA A 174 -7.52 -3.70 -25.44
CA ALA A 174 -7.74 -2.46 -24.69
C ALA A 174 -7.75 -1.23 -25.62
N GLN A 175 -6.84 -1.16 -26.59
CA GLN A 175 -6.81 -0.07 -27.56
C GLN A 175 -8.09 -0.05 -28.43
N ARG A 176 -8.55 -1.19 -28.88
CA ARG A 176 -9.81 -1.29 -29.66
C ARG A 176 -11.02 -0.84 -28.84
N GLU A 177 -11.10 -1.24 -27.57
CA GLU A 177 -12.18 -0.81 -26.68
C GLU A 177 -12.08 0.70 -26.35
N PHE A 178 -10.88 1.21 -26.15
CA PHE A 178 -10.66 2.65 -25.95
C PHE A 178 -11.15 3.45 -27.16
N ASP A 179 -10.77 3.04 -28.37
CA ASP A 179 -11.19 3.73 -29.62
C ASP A 179 -12.70 3.68 -29.78
N ARG A 180 -13.33 2.54 -29.48
CA ARG A 180 -14.79 2.36 -29.51
C ARG A 180 -15.49 3.29 -28.51
N LEU A 181 -15.02 3.30 -27.27
CA LEU A 181 -15.59 4.15 -26.22
C LEU A 181 -15.37 5.65 -26.49
N TRP A 182 -14.23 5.99 -27.05
CA TRP A 182 -13.94 7.37 -27.44
C TRP A 182 -14.87 7.86 -28.55
N ALA A 183 -15.11 7.04 -29.57
CA ALA A 183 -16.05 7.34 -30.63
C ALA A 183 -17.49 7.51 -30.07
N PHE A 184 -17.91 6.62 -29.15
CA PHE A 184 -19.20 6.72 -28.50
C PHE A 184 -19.31 8.00 -27.66
N TYR A 185 -18.30 8.31 -26.86
CA TYR A 185 -18.24 9.55 -26.08
C TYR A 185 -18.36 10.81 -26.97
N ALA A 186 -17.64 10.83 -28.10
CA ALA A 186 -17.68 11.94 -29.03
C ALA A 186 -19.09 12.15 -29.63
N LEU A 187 -19.78 11.05 -29.96
CA LEU A 187 -21.16 11.08 -30.45
C LEU A 187 -22.13 11.60 -29.38
N GLU A 188 -22.05 11.08 -28.16
CA GLU A 188 -22.93 11.50 -27.07
C GLU A 188 -22.70 12.96 -26.67
N ARG A 189 -21.44 13.39 -26.65
CA ARG A 189 -21.10 14.81 -26.43
C ARG A 189 -21.67 15.73 -27.51
N HIS A 190 -21.73 15.25 -28.76
CA HIS A 190 -22.34 16.04 -29.86
C HIS A 190 -23.88 16.10 -29.73
N ARG A 191 -24.52 14.97 -29.34
CA ARG A 191 -25.98 14.88 -29.18
C ARG A 191 -26.51 15.70 -28.00
N ASN A 192 -25.69 15.89 -26.96
CA ASN A 192 -26.07 16.59 -25.71
C ASN A 192 -25.61 18.06 -25.67
N ARG A 193 -25.26 18.64 -26.83
CA ARG A 193 -25.01 20.06 -27.03
C ARG A 193 -26.27 20.75 -27.50
#